data_9086787fac90c19a5b7729a7e43be2d0
#
_entry.id   9086787fac90c19a5b7729a7e43be2d0
#
_cell.length_a   1.000
_cell.length_b   1.000
_cell.length_c   1.000
_cell.angle_alpha   90.00
_cell.angle_beta   90.00
_cell.angle_gamma   90.00
#
_symmetry.space_group_name_H-M   'P 1'
#
loop_
_entity.id
_entity.type
_entity.pdbx_description
1 polymer ?
#
loop_
_entity_poly.entity_id
_entity_poly.type
_entity_poly.pdbx_seq_one_letter_code
_entity_poly.pdbx_strand_id
1 'polypeptide(L)'
;DRTPMKPTCKADGQTLKIDFGETAPAGGFFRVEVYGVTFPVEGGDEAFSGTYTLADGSTKKISKIPSVEIKGVTAFDNFLADLKEQPWVEAWNSNMFLRLFLNPVILVQSLPIVFKGFLMSLSIVLVAFPLAIPFGFALSLMRISKSRILRCLAGIYVNIIRGTPAFLQIYIAFFGLPLAGVKVDDYVLGVIVMAMNSSAYLCEIFRA
;
A
#
# COMPACT_ATOMS: atom_id res chain seq x y z
N ASP A 1 -18.74 -25.62 14.12
CA ASP A 1 -20.01 -25.17 14.73
C ASP A 1 -19.78 -23.84 15.44
N ARG A 2 -20.59 -22.83 15.10
CA ARG A 2 -20.60 -21.54 15.80
C ARG A 2 -21.74 -21.59 16.82
N THR A 3 -21.41 -21.83 18.08
CA THR A 3 -22.41 -21.76 19.16
C THR A 3 -22.52 -20.28 19.59
N PRO A 4 -23.65 -19.63 19.44
CA PRO A 4 -23.82 -18.25 19.87
C PRO A 4 -23.86 -18.21 21.40
N MET A 5 -22.85 -17.58 22.00
CA MET A 5 -22.84 -17.24 23.42
C MET A 5 -23.46 -15.85 23.60
N LYS A 6 -24.17 -15.63 24.67
CA LYS A 6 -24.77 -14.33 25.03
C LYS A 6 -24.00 -13.76 26.23
N PRO A 7 -22.85 -13.11 26.00
CA PRO A 7 -22.09 -12.53 27.10
C PRO A 7 -22.78 -11.30 27.68
N THR A 8 -22.61 -11.11 28.97
CA THR A 8 -22.97 -9.85 29.65
C THR A 8 -21.74 -8.96 29.66
N CYS A 9 -21.84 -7.77 29.04
CA CYS A 9 -20.76 -6.81 28.96
C CYS A 9 -21.00 -5.63 29.91
N LYS A 10 -20.01 -5.28 30.73
CA LYS A 10 -20.02 -4.08 31.58
C LYS A 10 -18.76 -3.27 31.28
N ALA A 11 -18.96 -2.02 30.87
CA ALA A 11 -17.86 -1.05 30.71
C ALA A 11 -17.72 -0.23 31.99
N ASP A 12 -16.51 -0.11 32.48
CA ASP A 12 -16.14 0.71 33.65
C ASP A 12 -14.86 1.49 33.30
N GLY A 13 -15.04 2.73 32.89
CA GLY A 13 -13.95 3.58 32.38
C GLY A 13 -13.21 2.94 31.21
N GLN A 14 -11.93 2.67 31.38
CA GLN A 14 -11.08 2.03 30.38
C GLN A 14 -11.09 0.49 30.43
N THR A 15 -11.95 -0.10 31.28
CA THR A 15 -12.00 -1.55 31.46
C THR A 15 -13.33 -2.09 30.95
N LEU A 16 -13.26 -3.08 30.07
CA LEU A 16 -14.41 -3.84 29.61
C LEU A 16 -14.41 -5.22 30.30
N LYS A 17 -15.43 -5.49 31.10
CA LYS A 17 -15.66 -6.82 31.70
C LYS A 17 -16.67 -7.57 30.85
N ILE A 18 -16.29 -8.77 30.41
CA ILE A 18 -17.11 -9.66 29.61
C ILE A 18 -17.34 -10.93 30.43
N ASP A 19 -18.58 -11.19 30.79
CA ASP A 19 -18.97 -12.41 31.48
C ASP A 19 -19.73 -13.31 30.52
N PHE A 20 -19.19 -14.49 30.25
CA PHE A 20 -19.77 -15.44 29.32
C PHE A 20 -20.90 -16.30 29.95
N GLY A 21 -21.06 -16.22 31.29
CA GLY A 21 -22.08 -17.01 32.01
C GLY A 21 -21.84 -18.51 32.02
N GLU A 22 -21.12 -19.02 31.03
CA GLU A 22 -20.78 -20.42 30.83
C GLU A 22 -19.30 -20.59 30.53
N THR A 23 -18.76 -21.78 30.80
CA THR A 23 -17.36 -22.09 30.51
C THR A 23 -17.18 -22.28 29.00
N ALA A 24 -16.32 -21.51 28.40
CA ALA A 24 -16.01 -21.63 27.00
C ALA A 24 -15.26 -22.94 26.71
N PRO A 25 -15.57 -23.65 25.61
CA PRO A 25 -14.86 -24.86 25.24
C PRO A 25 -13.39 -24.58 24.94
N ALA A 26 -12.50 -25.52 25.29
CA ALA A 26 -11.09 -25.44 25.03
C ALA A 26 -10.84 -25.33 23.50
N GLY A 27 -10.01 -24.36 23.10
CA GLY A 27 -9.70 -24.11 21.68
C GLY A 27 -10.72 -23.22 20.95
N GLY A 28 -11.70 -22.64 21.65
CA GLY A 28 -12.64 -21.69 21.07
C GLY A 28 -11.98 -20.35 20.73
N PHE A 29 -12.37 -19.74 19.59
CA PHE A 29 -11.99 -18.39 19.22
C PHE A 29 -13.11 -17.42 19.55
N PHE A 30 -12.75 -16.32 20.23
CA PHE A 30 -13.68 -15.23 20.49
C PHE A 30 -13.29 -14.01 19.68
N ARG A 31 -14.27 -13.37 19.06
CA ARG A 31 -14.13 -12.05 18.47
C ARG A 31 -14.93 -11.06 19.30
N VAL A 32 -14.23 -10.08 19.85
CA VAL A 32 -14.82 -8.98 20.60
C VAL A 32 -14.71 -7.73 19.78
N GLU A 33 -15.84 -7.08 19.49
CA GLU A 33 -15.91 -5.81 18.81
C GLU A 33 -16.39 -4.76 19.80
N VAL A 34 -15.60 -3.73 20.01
CA VAL A 34 -15.91 -2.64 20.93
C VAL A 34 -16.15 -1.37 20.12
N TYR A 35 -17.33 -0.79 20.26
CA TYR A 35 -17.74 0.42 19.55
C TYR A 35 -17.75 1.61 20.53
N GLY A 36 -17.55 2.82 19.99
CA GLY A 36 -17.59 4.06 20.79
C GLY A 36 -16.37 4.30 21.66
N VAL A 37 -15.23 3.65 21.33
CA VAL A 37 -13.97 3.94 22.03
C VAL A 37 -13.44 5.30 21.54
N THR A 38 -13.14 6.19 22.49
CA THR A 38 -12.50 7.47 22.20
C THR A 38 -11.02 7.37 22.53
N PHE A 39 -10.20 7.80 21.60
CA PHE A 39 -8.74 7.83 21.75
C PHE A 39 -8.24 9.26 21.93
N PRO A 40 -7.03 9.48 22.49
CA PRO A 40 -6.42 10.79 22.58
C PRO A 40 -6.31 11.47 21.21
N VAL A 41 -6.68 12.75 21.14
CA VAL A 41 -6.62 13.56 19.90
C VAL A 41 -5.18 13.69 19.38
N GLU A 42 -4.20 13.67 20.28
CA GLU A 42 -2.78 13.75 19.95
C GLU A 42 -2.24 12.46 19.31
N GLY A 43 -3.00 11.37 19.39
CA GLY A 43 -2.55 10.06 18.96
C GLY A 43 -1.49 9.45 19.89
N GLY A 44 -0.90 8.37 19.48
CA GLY A 44 0.15 7.67 20.22
C GLY A 44 0.00 6.16 20.15
N ASP A 45 0.93 5.44 20.78
CA ASP A 45 0.89 4.00 20.89
C ASP A 45 0.00 3.59 22.06
N GLU A 46 -1.16 3.03 21.78
CA GLU A 46 -2.06 2.52 22.81
C GLU A 46 -1.86 1.01 23.00
N ALA A 47 -1.52 0.65 24.24
CA ALA A 47 -1.32 -0.73 24.62
C ALA A 47 -2.59 -1.31 25.26
N PHE A 48 -3.06 -2.40 24.71
CA PHE A 48 -4.18 -3.14 25.28
C PHE A 48 -3.68 -4.27 26.15
N SER A 49 -4.30 -4.45 27.30
CA SER A 49 -4.04 -5.59 28.19
C SER A 49 -5.35 -6.30 28.52
N GLY A 50 -5.30 -7.58 28.73
CA GLY A 50 -6.47 -8.35 29.11
C GLY A 50 -6.10 -9.50 30.04
N THR A 51 -7.07 -9.88 30.85
CA THR A 51 -6.99 -11.07 31.72
C THR A 51 -8.23 -11.91 31.49
N TYR A 52 -8.10 -13.19 31.67
CA TYR A 52 -9.24 -14.11 31.65
C TYR A 52 -9.18 -15.05 32.85
N THR A 53 -10.35 -15.41 33.35
CA THR A 53 -10.49 -16.32 34.49
C THR A 53 -10.88 -17.69 33.97
N LEU A 54 -10.15 -18.71 34.39
CA LEU A 54 -10.44 -20.10 34.06
C LEU A 54 -11.55 -20.67 34.98
N ALA A 55 -12.07 -21.84 34.63
CA ALA A 55 -13.10 -22.53 35.40
C ALA A 55 -12.65 -22.90 36.84
N ASP A 56 -11.35 -23.01 37.07
CA ASP A 56 -10.74 -23.28 38.37
C ASP A 56 -10.59 -21.99 39.23
N GLY A 57 -11.06 -20.84 38.75
CA GLY A 57 -10.93 -19.54 39.40
C GLY A 57 -9.57 -18.86 39.24
N SER A 58 -8.62 -19.48 38.57
CA SER A 58 -7.30 -18.87 38.29
C SER A 58 -7.39 -17.81 37.20
N THR A 59 -6.74 -16.67 37.44
CA THR A 59 -6.70 -15.57 36.46
C THR A 59 -5.37 -15.58 35.71
N LYS A 60 -5.43 -15.57 34.37
CA LYS A 60 -4.25 -15.50 33.48
C LYS A 60 -4.30 -14.25 32.63
N LYS A 61 -3.12 -13.73 32.30
CA LYS A 61 -3.00 -12.61 31.36
C LYS A 61 -3.04 -13.12 29.91
N ILE A 62 -3.71 -12.36 29.04
CA ILE A 62 -3.67 -12.60 27.61
C ILE A 62 -2.26 -12.17 27.15
N SER A 63 -1.48 -13.15 26.62
CA SER A 63 -0.13 -12.88 26.11
C SER A 63 -0.21 -12.36 24.68
N LYS A 64 0.63 -11.35 24.35
CA LYS A 64 0.83 -10.84 22.98
C LYS A 64 -0.37 -10.10 22.35
N ILE A 65 -0.98 -9.18 23.08
CA ILE A 65 -1.83 -8.17 22.45
C ILE A 65 -0.87 -7.10 21.86
N PRO A 66 -0.84 -6.89 20.55
CA PRO A 66 0.00 -5.84 19.96
C PRO A 66 -0.54 -4.45 20.36
N SER A 67 0.36 -3.49 20.56
CA SER A 67 -0.01 -2.08 20.65
C SER A 67 -0.56 -1.61 19.31
N VAL A 68 -1.50 -0.68 19.36
CA VAL A 68 -2.08 -0.06 18.15
C VAL A 68 -1.62 1.38 18.10
N GLU A 69 -0.93 1.75 17.03
CA GLU A 69 -0.57 3.13 16.76
C GLU A 69 -1.82 3.90 16.33
N ILE A 70 -2.21 4.90 17.12
CA ILE A 70 -3.33 5.78 16.83
C ILE A 70 -2.77 7.07 16.25
N LYS A 71 -3.17 7.37 15.03
CA LYS A 71 -2.80 8.63 14.39
C LYS A 71 -3.58 9.77 15.01
N GLY A 72 -2.87 10.74 15.54
CA GLY A 72 -3.46 11.99 16.03
C GLY A 72 -4.07 12.81 14.90
N VAL A 73 -5.01 13.68 15.27
CA VAL A 73 -5.63 14.64 14.34
C VAL A 73 -4.60 15.72 14.00
N THR A 74 -4.28 15.84 12.72
CA THR A 74 -3.34 16.85 12.22
C THR A 74 -4.04 18.17 11.92
N ALA A 75 -3.27 19.27 11.80
CA ALA A 75 -3.80 20.54 11.31
C ALA A 75 -4.44 20.42 9.90
N PHE A 76 -3.97 19.48 9.10
CA PHE A 76 -4.54 19.18 7.79
C PHE A 76 -5.90 18.50 7.90
N ASP A 77 -6.08 17.59 8.89
CA ASP A 77 -7.38 16.94 9.13
C ASP A 77 -8.42 17.96 9.61
N ASN A 78 -8.03 18.91 10.48
CA ASN A 78 -8.88 20.00 10.91
C ASN A 78 -9.26 20.90 9.71
N PHE A 79 -8.29 21.25 8.86
CA PHE A 79 -8.56 22.01 7.65
C PHE A 79 -9.55 21.29 6.72
N LEU A 80 -9.42 19.96 6.56
CA LEU A 80 -10.35 19.15 5.75
C LEU A 80 -11.76 19.12 6.36
N ALA A 81 -11.85 19.07 7.69
CA ALA A 81 -13.13 19.14 8.39
C ALA A 81 -13.80 20.49 8.14
N ASP A 82 -13.09 21.60 8.33
CA ASP A 82 -13.57 22.96 8.06
C ASP A 82 -13.97 23.14 6.59
N LEU A 83 -13.18 22.59 5.66
CA LEU A 83 -13.48 22.64 4.22
C LEU A 83 -14.79 21.91 3.90
N LYS A 84 -15.02 20.76 4.54
CA LYS A 84 -16.24 19.98 4.33
C LYS A 84 -17.51 20.72 4.76
N GLU A 85 -17.41 21.55 5.80
CA GLU A 85 -18.53 22.32 6.36
C GLU A 85 -18.80 23.62 5.59
N GLN A 86 -17.98 23.96 4.58
CA GLN A 86 -18.19 25.17 3.78
C GLN A 86 -19.46 25.08 2.92
N PRO A 87 -20.34 26.10 2.94
CA PRO A 87 -21.61 26.07 2.18
C PRO A 87 -21.43 25.87 0.67
N TRP A 88 -20.35 26.39 0.09
CA TRP A 88 -20.06 26.21 -1.33
C TRP A 88 -19.68 24.76 -1.66
N VAL A 89 -19.04 24.02 -0.75
CA VAL A 89 -18.70 22.61 -0.92
C VAL A 89 -19.97 21.76 -0.87
N GLU A 90 -20.88 22.07 0.01
CA GLU A 90 -22.19 21.42 0.08
C GLU A 90 -22.99 21.67 -1.20
N ALA A 91 -23.07 22.92 -1.66
CA ALA A 91 -23.72 23.26 -2.92
C ALA A 91 -23.06 22.58 -4.13
N TRP A 92 -21.73 22.49 -4.17
CA TRP A 92 -20.98 21.77 -5.20
C TRP A 92 -21.33 20.28 -5.21
N ASN A 93 -21.34 19.66 -4.05
CA ASN A 93 -21.61 18.24 -3.87
C ASN A 93 -23.10 17.86 -4.01
N SER A 94 -24.01 18.83 -4.13
CA SER A 94 -25.43 18.59 -4.45
C SER A 94 -25.60 17.98 -5.84
N ASN A 95 -24.71 18.33 -6.79
CA ASN A 95 -24.66 17.69 -8.09
C ASN A 95 -23.95 16.33 -8.01
N MET A 96 -24.62 15.26 -8.42
CA MET A 96 -24.11 13.89 -8.33
C MET A 96 -22.80 13.71 -9.09
N PHE A 97 -22.67 14.28 -10.29
CA PHE A 97 -21.46 14.17 -11.10
C PHE A 97 -20.26 14.86 -10.39
N LEU A 98 -20.46 16.10 -9.92
CA LEU A 98 -19.41 16.85 -9.22
C LEU A 98 -18.98 16.15 -7.93
N ARG A 99 -19.93 15.61 -7.18
CA ARG A 99 -19.66 14.84 -5.96
C ARG A 99 -18.83 13.60 -6.21
N LEU A 100 -19.10 12.86 -7.30
CA LEU A 100 -18.42 11.59 -7.59
C LEU A 100 -17.06 11.78 -8.23
N PHE A 101 -16.91 12.78 -9.11
CA PHE A 101 -15.69 12.93 -9.92
C PHE A 101 -14.82 14.12 -9.51
N LEU A 102 -15.39 15.15 -8.92
CA LEU A 102 -14.70 16.41 -8.63
C LEU A 102 -14.99 16.90 -7.20
N ASN A 103 -15.12 16.02 -6.23
CA ASN A 103 -15.35 16.40 -4.84
C ASN A 103 -14.13 17.18 -4.29
N PRO A 104 -14.30 18.46 -3.90
CA PRO A 104 -13.19 19.30 -3.46
C PRO A 104 -12.45 18.73 -2.24
N VAL A 105 -13.18 18.14 -1.30
CA VAL A 105 -12.59 17.56 -0.08
C VAL A 105 -11.73 16.37 -0.43
N ILE A 106 -12.21 15.47 -1.30
CA ILE A 106 -11.45 14.29 -1.74
C ILE A 106 -10.23 14.72 -2.56
N LEU A 107 -10.36 15.70 -3.44
CA LEU A 107 -9.25 16.23 -4.22
C LEU A 107 -8.14 16.76 -3.30
N VAL A 108 -8.48 17.60 -2.33
CA VAL A 108 -7.50 18.15 -1.38
C VAL A 108 -6.92 17.07 -0.49
N GLN A 109 -7.75 16.15 0.03
CA GLN A 109 -7.30 15.03 0.86
C GLN A 109 -6.31 14.11 0.14
N SER A 110 -6.47 13.93 -1.17
CA SER A 110 -5.58 13.07 -1.96
C SER A 110 -4.26 13.75 -2.37
N LEU A 111 -4.16 15.09 -2.32
CA LEU A 111 -2.96 15.83 -2.76
C LEU A 111 -1.64 15.31 -2.14
N PRO A 112 -1.53 15.09 -0.81
CA PRO A 112 -0.28 14.62 -0.22
C PRO A 112 0.12 13.23 -0.75
N ILE A 113 -0.86 12.35 -0.95
CA ILE A 113 -0.62 10.98 -1.44
C ILE A 113 -0.19 11.03 -2.90
N VAL A 114 -0.90 11.80 -3.73
CA VAL A 114 -0.58 11.99 -5.15
C VAL A 114 0.79 12.63 -5.32
N PHE A 115 1.10 13.66 -4.53
CA PHE A 115 2.40 14.32 -4.58
C PHE A 115 3.55 13.40 -4.18
N LYS A 116 3.35 12.59 -3.14
CA LYS A 116 4.32 11.54 -2.74
C LYS A 116 4.54 10.53 -3.87
N GLY A 117 3.47 10.07 -4.51
CA GLY A 117 3.54 9.17 -5.67
C GLY A 117 4.26 9.82 -6.86
N PHE A 118 3.99 11.10 -7.13
CA PHE A 118 4.67 11.88 -8.16
C PHE A 118 6.18 11.97 -7.91
N LEU A 119 6.59 12.33 -6.70
CA LEU A 119 8.02 12.39 -6.34
C LEU A 119 8.69 11.02 -6.46
N MET A 120 8.01 9.96 -6.07
CA MET A 120 8.51 8.59 -6.22
C MET A 120 8.70 8.23 -7.70
N SER A 121 7.72 8.52 -8.54
CA SER A 121 7.81 8.29 -9.99
C SER A 121 8.94 9.09 -10.63
N LEU A 122 9.09 10.36 -10.23
CA LEU A 122 10.16 11.22 -10.70
C LEU A 122 11.53 10.67 -10.29
N SER A 123 11.68 10.20 -9.05
CA SER A 123 12.93 9.59 -8.57
C SER A 123 13.30 8.33 -9.34
N ILE A 124 12.32 7.47 -9.64
CA ILE A 124 12.53 6.26 -10.47
C ILE A 124 13.04 6.64 -11.85
N VAL A 125 12.45 7.63 -12.50
CA VAL A 125 12.88 8.09 -13.84
C VAL A 125 14.28 8.69 -13.79
N LEU A 126 14.58 9.53 -12.79
CA LEU A 126 15.89 10.15 -12.62
C LEU A 126 17.02 9.14 -12.41
N VAL A 127 16.73 7.99 -11.82
CA VAL A 127 17.71 6.91 -11.64
C VAL A 127 17.72 5.96 -12.84
N ALA A 128 16.56 5.57 -13.36
CA ALA A 128 16.44 4.60 -14.43
C ALA A 128 17.01 5.12 -15.77
N PHE A 129 16.81 6.42 -16.08
CA PHE A 129 17.22 6.97 -17.36
C PHE A 129 18.76 7.05 -17.52
N PRO A 130 19.54 7.55 -16.54
CA PRO A 130 21.00 7.45 -16.57
C PRO A 130 21.54 6.02 -16.71
N LEU A 131 20.86 5.04 -16.13
CA LEU A 131 21.23 3.62 -16.30
C LEU A 131 20.86 3.09 -17.69
N ALA A 132 19.75 3.56 -18.25
CA ALA A 132 19.29 3.14 -19.57
C ALA A 132 20.20 3.62 -20.71
N ILE A 133 20.84 4.79 -20.57
CA ILE A 133 21.71 5.37 -21.60
C ILE A 133 22.88 4.43 -21.95
N PRO A 134 23.78 4.07 -21.01
CA PRO A 134 24.91 3.20 -21.32
C PRO A 134 24.44 1.80 -21.76
N PHE A 135 23.35 1.29 -21.18
CA PHE A 135 22.82 -0.01 -21.57
C PHE A 135 22.23 0.03 -22.98
N GLY A 136 21.46 1.05 -23.34
CA GLY A 136 20.96 1.26 -24.70
C GLY A 136 22.07 1.47 -25.72
N PHE A 137 23.13 2.20 -25.34
CA PHE A 137 24.31 2.37 -26.19
C PHE A 137 25.03 1.04 -26.44
N ALA A 138 25.28 0.25 -25.39
CA ALA A 138 25.88 -1.08 -25.53
C ALA A 138 25.04 -2.00 -26.45
N LEU A 139 23.71 -2.00 -26.28
CA LEU A 139 22.80 -2.73 -27.17
C LEU A 139 22.88 -2.26 -28.63
N SER A 140 23.03 -0.97 -28.88
CA SER A 140 23.17 -0.43 -30.23
C SER A 140 24.48 -0.90 -30.88
N LEU A 141 25.60 -0.90 -30.15
CA LEU A 141 26.86 -1.46 -30.61
C LEU A 141 26.76 -2.96 -30.92
N MET A 142 26.07 -3.73 -30.08
CA MET A 142 25.79 -5.15 -30.36
C MET A 142 24.98 -5.33 -31.65
N ARG A 143 23.99 -4.47 -31.91
CA ARG A 143 23.14 -4.51 -33.12
C ARG A 143 23.88 -4.23 -34.41
N ILE A 144 24.94 -3.44 -34.38
CA ILE A 144 25.81 -3.12 -35.56
C ILE A 144 27.06 -4.01 -35.65
N SER A 145 27.28 -4.89 -34.67
CA SER A 145 28.41 -5.80 -34.60
C SER A 145 28.50 -6.73 -35.81
N LYS A 146 29.71 -7.09 -36.21
CA LYS A 146 29.98 -8.13 -37.22
C LYS A 146 29.58 -9.52 -36.72
N SER A 147 29.56 -9.74 -35.39
CA SER A 147 29.13 -11.01 -34.76
C SER A 147 27.63 -11.24 -34.92
N ARG A 148 27.24 -12.33 -35.58
CA ARG A 148 25.83 -12.72 -35.75
C ARG A 148 25.15 -12.99 -34.41
N ILE A 149 25.88 -13.53 -33.41
CA ILE A 149 25.38 -13.87 -32.08
C ILE A 149 24.99 -12.58 -31.33
N LEU A 150 25.89 -11.59 -31.25
CA LEU A 150 25.62 -10.34 -30.55
C LEU A 150 24.44 -9.58 -31.18
N ARG A 151 24.38 -9.53 -32.50
CA ARG A 151 23.29 -8.91 -33.23
C ARG A 151 21.95 -9.61 -33.00
N CYS A 152 21.96 -10.94 -32.93
CA CYS A 152 20.75 -11.72 -32.66
C CYS A 152 20.26 -11.49 -31.23
N LEU A 153 21.12 -11.56 -30.21
CA LEU A 153 20.77 -11.35 -28.81
C LEU A 153 20.19 -9.96 -28.56
N ALA A 154 20.87 -8.92 -29.05
CA ALA A 154 20.36 -7.56 -28.92
C ALA A 154 19.06 -7.37 -29.69
N GLY A 155 18.92 -8.02 -30.85
CA GLY A 155 17.67 -8.00 -31.63
C GLY A 155 16.50 -8.64 -30.90
N ILE A 156 16.67 -9.80 -30.30
CA ILE A 156 15.66 -10.48 -29.51
C ILE A 156 15.22 -9.60 -28.34
N TYR A 157 16.19 -9.08 -27.56
CA TYR A 157 15.90 -8.22 -26.43
C TYR A 157 15.07 -6.99 -26.84
N VAL A 158 15.55 -6.22 -27.81
CA VAL A 158 14.89 -5.00 -28.26
C VAL A 158 13.49 -5.29 -28.82
N ASN A 159 13.33 -6.35 -29.59
CA ASN A 159 12.04 -6.72 -30.18
C ASN A 159 11.04 -7.17 -29.13
N ILE A 160 11.46 -7.93 -28.10
CA ILE A 160 10.57 -8.37 -27.01
C ILE A 160 10.15 -7.14 -26.18
N ILE A 161 11.11 -6.32 -25.76
CA ILE A 161 10.81 -5.18 -24.87
C ILE A 161 9.93 -4.14 -25.59
N ARG A 162 10.22 -3.81 -26.85
CA ARG A 162 9.42 -2.85 -27.62
C ARG A 162 8.11 -3.45 -28.15
N GLY A 163 8.06 -4.76 -28.34
CA GLY A 163 6.88 -5.49 -28.79
C GLY A 163 5.86 -5.77 -27.70
N THR A 164 6.22 -5.59 -26.43
CA THR A 164 5.32 -5.79 -25.29
C THR A 164 4.94 -4.45 -24.64
N PRO A 165 3.67 -4.24 -24.24
CA PRO A 165 3.26 -3.05 -23.50
C PRO A 165 4.06 -2.86 -22.23
N ALA A 166 4.54 -1.64 -21.97
CA ALA A 166 5.32 -1.33 -20.75
C ALA A 166 4.56 -1.71 -19.46
N PHE A 167 3.24 -1.48 -19.45
CA PHE A 167 2.40 -1.88 -18.33
C PHE A 167 2.46 -3.39 -18.06
N LEU A 168 2.45 -4.22 -19.09
CA LEU A 168 2.57 -5.67 -18.94
C LEU A 168 3.92 -6.08 -18.36
N GLN A 169 5.01 -5.40 -18.76
CA GLN A 169 6.35 -5.64 -18.20
C GLN A 169 6.40 -5.33 -16.71
N ILE A 170 5.82 -4.18 -16.31
CA ILE A 170 5.70 -3.80 -14.91
C ILE A 170 4.88 -4.84 -14.15
N TYR A 171 3.73 -5.24 -14.67
CA TYR A 171 2.83 -6.21 -14.04
C TYR A 171 3.52 -7.56 -13.82
N ILE A 172 4.21 -8.09 -14.85
CA ILE A 172 4.95 -9.35 -14.74
C ILE A 172 6.08 -9.24 -13.71
N ALA A 173 6.79 -8.11 -13.66
CA ALA A 173 7.86 -7.91 -12.71
C ALA A 173 7.34 -7.86 -11.25
N PHE A 174 6.32 -7.04 -10.97
CA PHE A 174 5.80 -6.85 -9.62
C PHE A 174 5.01 -8.04 -9.07
N PHE A 175 4.32 -8.77 -9.93
CA PHE A 175 3.50 -9.92 -9.49
C PHE A 175 4.12 -11.26 -9.85
N GLY A 176 4.77 -11.37 -11.01
CA GLY A 176 5.34 -12.65 -11.47
C GLY A 176 6.60 -13.05 -10.73
N LEU A 177 7.52 -12.13 -10.44
CA LEU A 177 8.76 -12.44 -9.71
C LEU A 177 8.49 -12.93 -8.27
N PRO A 178 7.65 -12.30 -7.46
CA PRO A 178 7.30 -12.80 -6.14
C PRO A 178 6.65 -14.19 -6.17
N LEU A 179 5.80 -14.47 -7.16
CA LEU A 179 5.21 -15.80 -7.36
C LEU A 179 6.26 -16.86 -7.71
N ALA A 180 7.33 -16.46 -8.41
CA ALA A 180 8.48 -17.32 -8.68
C ALA A 180 9.46 -17.44 -7.49
N GLY A 181 9.14 -16.85 -6.33
CA GLY A 181 9.98 -16.85 -5.13
C GLY A 181 11.10 -15.80 -5.11
N VAL A 182 11.17 -14.93 -6.11
CA VAL A 182 12.17 -13.86 -6.19
C VAL A 182 11.62 -12.60 -5.53
N LYS A 183 12.22 -12.19 -4.41
CA LYS A 183 11.84 -10.96 -3.69
C LYS A 183 12.85 -9.87 -3.99
N VAL A 184 12.41 -8.79 -4.60
CA VAL A 184 13.19 -7.58 -4.88
C VAL A 184 12.43 -6.42 -4.28
N ASP A 185 13.14 -5.41 -3.78
CA ASP A 185 12.53 -4.17 -3.33
C ASP A 185 11.77 -3.48 -4.47
N ASP A 186 10.55 -2.98 -4.17
CA ASP A 186 9.65 -2.44 -5.18
C ASP A 186 10.23 -1.24 -5.93
N TYR A 187 10.97 -0.38 -5.24
CA TYR A 187 11.63 0.76 -5.87
C TYR A 187 12.72 0.31 -6.85
N VAL A 188 13.57 -0.62 -6.41
CA VAL A 188 14.64 -1.18 -7.23
C VAL A 188 14.06 -1.88 -8.46
N LEU A 189 13.00 -2.63 -8.27
CA LEU A 189 12.29 -3.31 -9.36
C LEU A 189 11.73 -2.32 -10.37
N GLY A 190 11.11 -1.25 -9.90
CA GLY A 190 10.62 -0.16 -10.74
C GLY A 190 11.74 0.47 -11.58
N VAL A 191 12.90 0.77 -10.96
CA VAL A 191 14.06 1.30 -11.64
C VAL A 191 14.57 0.34 -12.72
N ILE A 192 14.69 -0.96 -12.41
CA ILE A 192 15.15 -1.97 -13.36
C ILE A 192 14.23 -2.06 -14.57
N VAL A 193 12.93 -2.20 -14.35
CA VAL A 193 11.94 -2.33 -15.46
C VAL A 193 11.93 -1.10 -16.33
N MET A 194 11.97 0.10 -15.73
CA MET A 194 12.01 1.36 -16.48
C MET A 194 13.32 1.53 -17.26
N ALA A 195 14.46 1.16 -16.66
CA ALA A 195 15.76 1.20 -17.34
C ALA A 195 15.80 0.22 -18.52
N MET A 196 15.30 -1.00 -18.34
CA MET A 196 15.20 -2.00 -19.41
C MET A 196 14.32 -1.51 -20.56
N ASN A 197 13.15 -0.99 -20.25
CA ASN A 197 12.23 -0.47 -21.26
C ASN A 197 12.88 0.67 -22.03
N SER A 198 13.39 1.69 -21.32
CA SER A 198 14.04 2.87 -21.94
C SER A 198 15.27 2.50 -22.77
N SER A 199 16.07 1.55 -22.32
CA SER A 199 17.29 1.12 -23.05
C SER A 199 16.98 0.52 -24.43
N ALA A 200 15.85 -0.19 -24.57
CA ALA A 200 15.45 -0.77 -25.85
C ALA A 200 15.06 0.32 -26.85
N TYR A 201 14.43 1.41 -26.40
CA TYR A 201 14.14 2.57 -27.26
C TYR A 201 15.41 3.37 -27.58
N LEU A 202 16.27 3.62 -26.57
CA LEU A 202 17.55 4.29 -26.77
C LEU A 202 18.47 3.52 -27.74
N CYS A 203 18.46 2.19 -27.70
CA CYS A 203 19.19 1.35 -28.66
C CYS A 203 18.85 1.71 -30.11
N GLU A 204 17.59 1.89 -30.45
CA GLU A 204 17.17 2.25 -31.81
C GLU A 204 17.52 3.72 -32.15
N ILE A 205 17.41 4.63 -31.16
CA ILE A 205 17.80 6.03 -31.36
C ILE A 205 19.30 6.13 -31.65
N PHE A 206 20.14 5.41 -30.88
CA PHE A 206 21.60 5.41 -31.12
C PHE A 206 22.01 4.71 -32.42
N ARG A 207 21.16 3.84 -32.96
CA ARG A 207 21.41 3.14 -34.22
C ARG A 207 20.97 3.94 -35.44
N ALA A 208 19.96 4.81 -35.30
CA ALA A 208 19.46 5.64 -36.39
C ALA A 208 20.51 6.69 -36.85
#